data_9f06c04eedbf373cf533955dd62590c5
#
_entry.id   9f06c04eedbf373cf533955dd62590c5
#
_cell.length_a   1.000
_cell.length_b   1.000
_cell.length_c   1.000
_cell.angle_alpha   90.00
_cell.angle_beta   90.00
_cell.angle_gamma   90.00
#
_symmetry.space_group_name_H-M   'P 1'
#
loop_
_entity.id
_entity.type
_entity.pdbx_description
1 polymer ?
#
loop_
_entity_poly.entity_id
_entity_poly.type
_entity_poly.pdbx_seq_one_letter_code
_entity_poly.pdbx_strand_id
1 'polypeptide(L)'
;YEGASETSKALLSWWFHTEHILPKSDGTMFEFRYYFAQREAIETVIYLYEVVKVKDKYDLIRYDSSGAVSTGMFDEEWLRLVLKMATGSGKTKVMSLIITWCYFHKLYEADSKLSTNFLVIAPNIIVLDRLRADFDGLKIFWNDPLLPDNGYEGQNWQDDFQMTLHIQDDVRVVRKTGNLFLTNIHRVYLGDVREPSPDDDDLRHTLDAFCAVQ
;
A
#
# COMPACT_ATOMS: atom_id res chain seq x y z
N TYR A 1 17.00 -7.55 10.69
CA TYR A 1 15.69 -7.03 11.06
C TYR A 1 15.19 -7.61 12.39
N GLU A 2 15.94 -7.33 13.46
CA GLU A 2 15.60 -7.78 14.80
C GLU A 2 14.25 -7.15 15.24
N GLY A 3 13.36 -7.98 15.82
CA GLY A 3 12.03 -7.56 16.27
C GLY A 3 10.94 -7.51 15.21
N ALA A 4 11.25 -7.66 13.93
CA ALA A 4 10.25 -7.80 12.87
C ALA A 4 9.71 -9.24 12.82
N SER A 5 8.47 -9.40 12.32
CA SER A 5 7.84 -10.70 12.09
C SER A 5 8.59 -11.53 11.03
N GLU A 6 8.33 -12.82 10.98
CA GLU A 6 8.95 -13.69 9.97
C GLU A 6 8.49 -13.31 8.55
N THR A 7 7.23 -12.92 8.39
CA THR A 7 6.69 -12.39 7.13
C THR A 7 7.44 -11.14 6.69
N SER A 8 7.66 -10.18 7.59
CA SER A 8 8.38 -8.95 7.28
C SER A 8 9.85 -9.20 6.95
N LYS A 9 10.51 -10.11 7.68
CA LYS A 9 11.89 -10.51 7.40
C LYS A 9 12.02 -11.15 6.02
N ALA A 10 11.09 -12.06 5.68
CA ALA A 10 11.08 -12.72 4.37
C ALA A 10 10.92 -11.71 3.23
N LEU A 11 9.93 -10.80 3.33
CA LEU A 11 9.70 -9.77 2.32
C LEU A 11 10.88 -8.82 2.18
N LEU A 12 11.42 -8.30 3.29
CA LEU A 12 12.58 -7.40 3.28
C LEU A 12 13.83 -8.08 2.70
N SER A 13 14.03 -9.37 3.01
CA SER A 13 15.13 -10.15 2.43
C SER A 13 14.94 -10.36 0.93
N TRP A 14 13.73 -10.69 0.50
CA TRP A 14 13.39 -10.82 -0.92
C TRP A 14 13.66 -9.51 -1.67
N TRP A 15 13.13 -8.39 -1.20
CA TRP A 15 13.23 -7.12 -1.90
C TRP A 15 14.63 -6.54 -1.96
N PHE A 16 15.46 -6.72 -0.92
CA PHE A 16 16.69 -5.96 -0.76
C PHE A 16 17.95 -6.78 -0.67
N HIS A 17 17.85 -8.10 -0.50
CA HIS A 17 19.00 -9.00 -0.37
C HIS A 17 19.01 -10.13 -1.42
N THR A 18 17.91 -10.32 -2.15
CA THR A 18 17.83 -11.25 -3.28
C THR A 18 18.18 -10.52 -4.58
N GLU A 19 18.96 -11.15 -5.44
CA GLU A 19 19.26 -10.63 -6.78
C GLU A 19 18.05 -10.83 -7.71
N HIS A 20 17.58 -9.75 -8.35
CA HIS A 20 16.45 -9.77 -9.27
C HIS A 20 16.93 -9.42 -10.67
N ILE A 21 16.76 -10.33 -11.61
CA ILE A 21 17.11 -10.12 -13.02
C ILE A 21 15.82 -10.09 -13.84
N LEU A 22 15.53 -8.93 -14.43
CA LEU A 22 14.31 -8.68 -15.18
C LEU A 22 14.60 -8.47 -16.67
N PRO A 23 13.68 -8.88 -17.58
CA PRO A 23 13.81 -8.59 -18.99
C PRO A 23 13.42 -7.14 -19.31
N LYS A 24 14.19 -6.48 -20.18
CA LYS A 24 13.78 -5.23 -20.82
C LYS A 24 12.88 -5.50 -22.03
N SER A 25 12.27 -4.43 -22.56
CA SER A 25 11.43 -4.50 -23.76
C SER A 25 12.16 -4.99 -25.02
N ASP A 26 13.48 -4.84 -25.08
CA ASP A 26 14.34 -5.32 -26.15
C ASP A 26 14.82 -6.78 -25.96
N GLY A 27 14.38 -7.45 -24.90
CA GLY A 27 14.76 -8.82 -24.55
C GLY A 27 16.10 -8.94 -23.81
N THR A 28 16.83 -7.85 -23.59
CA THR A 28 18.03 -7.87 -22.75
C THR A 28 17.68 -7.96 -21.28
N MET A 29 18.50 -8.62 -20.49
CA MET A 29 18.30 -8.75 -19.05
C MET A 29 19.00 -7.61 -18.31
N PHE A 30 18.41 -7.15 -17.22
CA PHE A 30 19.04 -6.17 -16.34
C PHE A 30 18.81 -6.55 -14.88
N GLU A 31 19.77 -6.17 -14.04
CA GLU A 31 19.62 -6.29 -12.60
C GLU A 31 18.69 -5.19 -12.09
N PHE A 32 17.57 -5.60 -11.47
CA PHE A 32 16.64 -4.69 -10.82
C PHE A 32 17.05 -4.49 -9.37
N ARG A 33 17.07 -3.23 -8.94
CA ARG A 33 17.28 -2.88 -7.53
C ARG A 33 16.34 -1.74 -7.13
N TYR A 34 15.75 -1.86 -5.97
CA TYR A 34 15.03 -0.75 -5.35
C TYR A 34 16.01 0.37 -4.96
N TYR A 35 15.55 1.62 -5.08
CA TYR A 35 16.34 2.76 -4.63
C TYR A 35 16.43 2.81 -3.11
N PHE A 36 17.54 3.36 -2.60
CA PHE A 36 17.77 3.54 -1.16
C PHE A 36 16.57 4.20 -0.46
N ALA A 37 16.01 5.29 -1.01
CA ALA A 37 14.86 5.96 -0.43
C ALA A 37 13.58 5.11 -0.37
N GLN A 38 13.41 4.14 -1.29
CA GLN A 38 12.27 3.21 -1.27
C GLN A 38 12.45 2.17 -0.15
N ARG A 39 13.67 1.67 0.00
CA ARG A 39 14.04 0.75 1.07
C ARG A 39 13.84 1.40 2.44
N GLU A 40 14.45 2.58 2.66
CA GLU A 40 14.30 3.32 3.91
C GLU A 40 12.85 3.59 4.27
N ALA A 41 12.01 3.93 3.29
CA ALA A 41 10.60 4.20 3.50
C ALA A 41 9.85 2.97 4.05
N ILE A 42 9.98 1.81 3.41
CA ILE A 42 9.28 0.60 3.85
C ILE A 42 9.87 0.03 5.15
N GLU A 43 11.19 0.03 5.30
CA GLU A 43 11.84 -0.41 6.53
C GLU A 43 11.41 0.46 7.73
N THR A 44 11.28 1.76 7.54
CA THR A 44 10.80 2.68 8.59
C THR A 44 9.35 2.39 8.97
N VAL A 45 8.46 2.15 7.99
CA VAL A 45 7.05 1.82 8.28
C VAL A 45 6.95 0.52 9.08
N ILE A 46 7.67 -0.52 8.66
CA ILE A 46 7.69 -1.80 9.35
C ILE A 46 8.27 -1.65 10.77
N TYR A 47 9.36 -0.92 10.92
CA TYR A 47 9.99 -0.65 12.20
C TYR A 47 9.04 0.05 13.17
N LEU A 48 8.38 1.11 12.72
CA LEU A 48 7.42 1.86 13.54
C LEU A 48 6.23 0.99 13.94
N TYR A 49 5.72 0.17 13.05
CA TYR A 49 4.56 -0.68 13.31
C TYR A 49 4.88 -1.90 14.18
N GLU A 50 5.91 -2.69 13.82
CA GLU A 50 6.18 -3.97 14.47
C GLU A 50 7.12 -3.87 15.66
N VAL A 51 8.21 -3.10 15.53
CA VAL A 51 9.28 -3.06 16.53
C VAL A 51 8.95 -2.04 17.62
N VAL A 52 8.69 -0.80 17.21
CA VAL A 52 8.34 0.29 18.14
C VAL A 52 6.90 0.18 18.61
N LYS A 53 6.02 -0.41 17.79
CA LYS A 53 4.59 -0.57 18.08
C LYS A 53 3.89 0.76 18.33
N VAL A 54 4.18 1.74 17.47
CA VAL A 54 3.55 3.06 17.50
C VAL A 54 2.03 2.91 17.38
N LYS A 55 1.28 3.50 18.30
CA LYS A 55 -0.18 3.41 18.35
C LYS A 55 -0.86 4.72 17.97
N ASP A 56 -0.22 5.83 18.27
CA ASP A 56 -0.80 7.16 18.13
C ASP A 56 0.23 8.23 17.75
N LYS A 57 -0.24 9.46 17.61
CA LYS A 57 0.59 10.63 17.28
C LYS A 57 1.64 10.97 18.35
N TYR A 58 1.39 10.65 19.60
CA TYR A 58 2.35 10.96 20.70
C TYR A 58 3.55 10.02 20.65
N ASP A 59 3.33 8.77 20.28
CA ASP A 59 4.42 7.84 20.05
C ASP A 59 5.27 8.28 18.84
N LEU A 60 4.65 8.78 17.75
CA LEU A 60 5.37 9.28 16.57
C LEU A 60 6.27 10.47 16.87
N ILE A 61 5.85 11.41 17.74
CA ILE A 61 6.65 12.58 18.10
C ILE A 61 8.02 12.19 18.67
N ARG A 62 8.12 11.06 19.37
CA ARG A 62 9.39 10.57 19.92
C ARG A 62 10.41 10.20 18.85
N TYR A 63 9.95 9.89 17.64
CA TYR A 63 10.77 9.47 16.51
C TYR A 63 10.88 10.54 15.42
N ASP A 64 10.20 11.67 15.58
CA ASP A 64 10.29 12.81 14.66
C ASP A 64 11.50 13.69 14.96
N SER A 65 12.62 13.40 14.31
CA SER A 65 13.83 14.23 14.42
C SER A 65 13.70 15.60 13.75
N SER A 66 12.67 15.81 12.91
CA SER A 66 12.44 17.08 12.22
C SER A 66 11.71 18.11 13.06
N GLY A 67 11.03 17.69 14.13
CA GLY A 67 10.17 18.54 14.93
C GLY A 67 8.92 19.05 14.19
N ALA A 68 8.61 18.46 13.03
CA ALA A 68 7.49 18.90 12.21
C ALA A 68 6.14 18.35 12.69
N VAL A 69 6.15 17.28 13.48
CA VAL A 69 4.93 16.67 14.04
C VAL A 69 4.62 17.33 15.38
N SER A 70 3.45 17.96 15.47
CA SER A 70 2.95 18.54 16.72
C SER A 70 1.67 17.86 17.20
N THR A 71 1.42 17.88 18.50
CA THR A 71 0.24 17.26 19.13
C THR A 71 -1.11 17.82 18.64
N GLY A 72 -1.13 19.09 18.19
CA GLY A 72 -2.31 19.74 17.65
C GLY A 72 -2.52 19.58 16.14
N MET A 73 -1.66 18.81 15.45
CA MET A 73 -1.70 18.71 14.00
C MET A 73 -2.85 17.85 13.49
N PHE A 74 -3.32 16.91 14.31
CA PHE A 74 -4.42 16.00 13.96
C PHE A 74 -5.31 15.78 15.18
N ASP A 75 -6.60 15.86 14.98
CA ASP A 75 -7.59 15.61 16.02
C ASP A 75 -7.92 14.12 16.16
N GLU A 76 -7.62 13.34 15.10
CA GLU A 76 -7.96 11.92 15.06
C GLU A 76 -7.02 11.07 15.95
N GLU A 77 -7.58 10.01 16.50
CA GLU A 77 -6.88 9.08 17.40
C GLU A 77 -6.17 7.92 16.65
N TRP A 78 -6.47 7.71 15.36
CA TRP A 78 -5.82 6.64 14.61
C TRP A 78 -4.41 7.00 14.14
N LEU A 79 -3.59 5.99 13.92
CA LEU A 79 -2.23 6.14 13.44
C LEU A 79 -2.21 6.68 11.99
N ARG A 80 -1.52 7.80 11.78
CA ARG A 80 -1.20 8.37 10.47
C ARG A 80 0.30 8.42 10.27
N LEU A 81 0.77 7.85 9.17
CA LEU A 81 2.15 7.95 8.74
C LEU A 81 2.25 8.80 7.47
N VAL A 82 3.19 9.72 7.44
CA VAL A 82 3.46 10.57 6.27
C VAL A 82 4.83 10.22 5.69
N LEU A 83 4.83 9.71 4.47
CA LEU A 83 6.05 9.44 3.71
C LEU A 83 6.28 10.57 2.70
N LYS A 84 7.21 11.46 3.00
CA LYS A 84 7.59 12.57 2.10
C LYS A 84 8.78 12.17 1.25
N MET A 85 8.55 12.00 -0.04
CA MET A 85 9.55 11.61 -1.01
C MET A 85 9.59 12.57 -2.20
N ALA A 86 10.77 12.76 -2.79
CA ALA A 86 10.94 13.61 -3.97
C ALA A 86 10.11 13.13 -5.17
N THR A 87 9.82 14.02 -6.10
CA THR A 87 9.19 13.65 -7.38
C THR A 87 10.16 12.76 -8.17
N GLY A 88 9.62 11.69 -8.79
CA GLY A 88 10.45 10.74 -9.56
C GLY A 88 11.16 9.66 -8.71
N SER A 89 11.06 9.69 -7.37
CA SER A 89 11.72 8.69 -6.50
C SER A 89 10.98 7.34 -6.40
N GLY A 90 9.89 7.16 -7.16
CA GLY A 90 9.12 5.90 -7.18
C GLY A 90 8.16 5.74 -6.02
N LYS A 91 7.42 6.80 -5.65
CA LYS A 91 6.38 6.75 -4.60
C LYS A 91 5.35 5.63 -4.80
N THR A 92 4.95 5.38 -6.06
CA THR A 92 4.02 4.28 -6.40
C THR A 92 4.60 2.92 -6.02
N LYS A 93 5.92 2.72 -6.25
CA LYS A 93 6.59 1.46 -5.84
C LYS A 93 6.60 1.30 -4.31
N VAL A 94 6.85 2.37 -3.55
CA VAL A 94 6.79 2.31 -2.08
C VAL A 94 5.36 1.98 -1.61
N MET A 95 4.35 2.59 -2.22
CA MET A 95 2.96 2.26 -1.93
C MET A 95 2.65 0.79 -2.22
N SER A 96 3.15 0.25 -3.33
CA SER A 96 2.96 -1.17 -3.68
C SER A 96 3.70 -2.11 -2.71
N LEU A 97 4.91 -1.74 -2.25
CA LEU A 97 5.63 -2.47 -1.20
C LEU A 97 4.83 -2.50 0.11
N ILE A 98 4.26 -1.36 0.52
CA ILE A 98 3.44 -1.26 1.74
C ILE A 98 2.17 -2.13 1.60
N ILE A 99 1.47 -2.06 0.46
CA ILE A 99 0.28 -2.88 0.19
C ILE A 99 0.63 -4.36 0.26
N THR A 100 1.72 -4.78 -0.40
CA THR A 100 2.20 -6.17 -0.38
C THR A 100 2.52 -6.63 1.04
N TRP A 101 3.26 -5.81 1.79
CA TRP A 101 3.58 -6.11 3.18
C TRP A 101 2.33 -6.23 4.05
N CYS A 102 1.43 -5.25 4.01
CA CYS A 102 0.18 -5.28 4.80
C CYS A 102 -0.65 -6.53 4.47
N TYR A 103 -0.75 -6.87 3.19
CA TYR A 103 -1.51 -8.03 2.71
C TYR A 103 -0.98 -9.33 3.31
N PHE A 104 0.32 -9.61 3.13
CA PHE A 104 0.91 -10.87 3.59
C PHE A 104 1.08 -10.92 5.11
N HIS A 105 1.38 -9.79 5.74
CA HIS A 105 1.40 -9.72 7.20
C HIS A 105 0.01 -10.07 7.78
N LYS A 106 -1.07 -9.57 7.15
CA LYS A 106 -2.43 -9.95 7.57
C LYS A 106 -2.73 -11.42 7.33
N LEU A 107 -2.20 -11.99 6.25
CA LEU A 107 -2.47 -13.38 5.86
C LEU A 107 -1.70 -14.39 6.72
N TYR A 108 -0.44 -14.09 7.04
CA TYR A 108 0.46 -15.06 7.67
C TYR A 108 0.70 -14.83 9.16
N GLU A 109 0.46 -13.61 9.68
CA GLU A 109 0.66 -13.32 11.11
C GLU A 109 -0.68 -13.33 11.84
N ALA A 110 -0.86 -14.29 12.77
CA ALA A 110 -2.14 -14.53 13.46
C ALA A 110 -2.67 -13.31 14.23
N ASP A 111 -1.77 -12.51 14.83
CA ASP A 111 -2.13 -11.33 15.62
C ASP A 111 -2.14 -10.03 14.83
N SER A 112 -2.05 -10.10 13.48
CA SER A 112 -2.01 -8.94 12.60
C SER A 112 -3.29 -8.11 12.69
N LYS A 113 -3.12 -6.81 12.92
CA LYS A 113 -4.20 -5.82 12.87
C LYS A 113 -4.29 -5.12 11.51
N LEU A 114 -3.44 -5.51 10.56
CA LEU A 114 -3.49 -4.99 9.19
C LEU A 114 -4.66 -5.60 8.42
N SER A 115 -4.91 -5.06 7.23
CA SER A 115 -6.02 -5.48 6.37
C SER A 115 -5.50 -6.01 5.03
N THR A 116 -6.30 -6.85 4.38
CA THR A 116 -6.14 -7.22 2.96
C THR A 116 -6.95 -6.31 2.02
N ASN A 117 -7.65 -5.33 2.60
CA ASN A 117 -8.44 -4.35 1.86
C ASN A 117 -7.81 -2.97 1.95
N PHE A 118 -7.65 -2.32 0.80
CA PHE A 118 -6.92 -1.07 0.67
C PHE A 118 -7.74 -0.05 -0.09
N LEU A 119 -7.72 1.19 0.37
CA LEU A 119 -8.28 2.34 -0.33
C LEU A 119 -7.15 3.32 -0.68
N VAL A 120 -6.94 3.52 -1.98
CA VAL A 120 -5.99 4.49 -2.51
C VAL A 120 -6.76 5.69 -3.05
N ILE A 121 -6.52 6.86 -2.48
CA ILE A 121 -7.17 8.12 -2.86
C ILE A 121 -6.16 9.01 -3.58
N ALA A 122 -6.40 9.25 -4.87
CA ALA A 122 -5.59 10.17 -5.65
C ALA A 122 -6.01 11.63 -5.40
N PRO A 123 -5.08 12.58 -5.32
CA PRO A 123 -5.43 13.98 -5.05
C PRO A 123 -6.14 14.68 -6.21
N ASN A 124 -6.02 14.18 -7.43
CA ASN A 124 -6.70 14.68 -8.62
C ASN A 124 -6.76 13.61 -9.73
N ILE A 125 -7.48 13.92 -10.80
CA ILE A 125 -7.71 13.00 -11.93
C ILE A 125 -6.41 12.62 -12.66
N ILE A 126 -5.46 13.53 -12.79
CA ILE A 126 -4.18 13.27 -13.49
C ILE A 126 -3.36 12.23 -12.73
N VAL A 127 -3.35 12.33 -11.41
CA VAL A 127 -2.69 11.33 -10.55
C VAL A 127 -3.44 10.02 -10.57
N LEU A 128 -4.78 10.06 -10.56
CA LEU A 128 -5.62 8.87 -10.69
C LEU A 128 -5.32 8.11 -11.98
N ASP A 129 -5.24 8.78 -13.12
CA ASP A 129 -4.95 8.15 -14.43
C ASP A 129 -3.57 7.48 -14.45
N ARG A 130 -2.57 8.11 -13.84
CA ARG A 130 -1.24 7.49 -13.68
C ARG A 130 -1.28 6.25 -12.80
N LEU A 131 -1.95 6.33 -11.65
CA LEU A 131 -2.11 5.18 -10.76
C LEU A 131 -2.92 4.07 -11.44
N ARG A 132 -3.97 4.43 -12.20
CA ARG A 132 -4.73 3.47 -13.01
C ARG A 132 -3.81 2.72 -13.97
N ALA A 133 -2.90 3.41 -14.67
CA ALA A 133 -1.96 2.77 -15.59
C ALA A 133 -1.00 1.80 -14.87
N ASP A 134 -0.52 2.17 -13.67
CA ASP A 134 0.40 1.35 -12.88
C ASP A 134 -0.31 0.12 -12.27
N PHE A 135 -1.53 0.29 -11.76
CA PHE A 135 -2.29 -0.76 -11.08
C PHE A 135 -3.20 -1.59 -12.01
N ASP A 136 -3.45 -1.16 -13.26
CA ASP A 136 -4.29 -1.89 -14.20
C ASP A 136 -3.83 -3.34 -14.35
N GLY A 137 -4.77 -4.29 -14.15
CA GLY A 137 -4.45 -5.71 -14.13
C GLY A 137 -3.50 -6.13 -13.02
N LEU A 138 -3.30 -5.29 -11.99
CA LEU A 138 -2.33 -5.49 -10.90
C LEU A 138 -0.88 -5.64 -11.39
N LYS A 139 -0.56 -5.07 -12.58
CA LYS A 139 0.74 -5.26 -13.26
C LYS A 139 1.93 -4.94 -12.38
N ILE A 140 1.84 -3.89 -11.56
CA ILE A 140 2.95 -3.45 -10.70
C ILE A 140 3.38 -4.55 -9.73
N PHE A 141 2.46 -5.41 -9.29
CA PHE A 141 2.76 -6.50 -8.37
C PHE A 141 3.44 -7.69 -9.05
N TRP A 142 3.27 -7.82 -10.37
CA TRP A 142 3.79 -8.93 -11.15
C TRP A 142 5.03 -8.58 -11.98
N ASN A 143 5.12 -7.34 -12.44
CA ASN A 143 6.24 -6.88 -13.28
C ASN A 143 7.47 -6.48 -12.47
N ASP A 144 7.29 -5.99 -11.25
CA ASP A 144 8.37 -5.73 -10.30
C ASP A 144 8.50 -6.94 -9.35
N PRO A 145 9.67 -7.17 -8.73
CA PRO A 145 9.88 -8.29 -7.81
C PRO A 145 9.24 -8.01 -6.42
N LEU A 146 7.93 -7.66 -6.43
CA LEU A 146 7.16 -7.38 -5.22
C LEU A 146 6.73 -8.66 -4.51
N LEU A 147 6.33 -9.67 -5.30
CA LEU A 147 5.87 -10.95 -4.80
C LEU A 147 7.03 -11.95 -4.84
N PRO A 148 7.41 -12.56 -3.71
CA PRO A 148 8.35 -13.67 -3.73
C PRO A 148 7.81 -14.85 -4.55
N ASP A 149 8.72 -15.67 -5.03
CA ASP A 149 8.36 -16.91 -5.71
C ASP A 149 7.69 -17.89 -4.73
N ASN A 150 6.79 -18.71 -5.26
CA ASN A 150 6.19 -19.80 -4.48
C ASN A 150 7.28 -20.73 -3.95
N GLY A 151 7.18 -21.08 -2.68
CA GLY A 151 8.16 -21.88 -1.97
C GLY A 151 9.26 -21.07 -1.27
N TYR A 152 9.39 -19.77 -1.54
CA TYR A 152 10.33 -18.92 -0.80
C TYR A 152 9.92 -18.83 0.67
N GLU A 153 10.86 -19.10 1.57
CA GLU A 153 10.62 -19.20 3.03
C GLU A 153 9.40 -20.08 3.39
N GLY A 154 9.09 -21.08 2.55
CA GLY A 154 8.02 -22.07 2.78
C GLY A 154 6.60 -21.58 2.50
N GLN A 155 6.41 -20.40 1.93
CA GLN A 155 5.10 -19.83 1.62
C GLN A 155 4.79 -19.85 0.12
N ASN A 156 3.51 -19.79 -0.24
CA ASN A 156 3.02 -19.75 -1.63
C ASN A 156 2.64 -18.32 -2.04
N TRP A 157 3.59 -17.39 -1.97
CA TRP A 157 3.38 -15.96 -2.10
C TRP A 157 2.54 -15.55 -3.32
N GLN A 158 2.85 -16.12 -4.49
CA GLN A 158 2.15 -15.78 -5.74
C GLN A 158 0.74 -16.36 -5.78
N ASP A 159 0.54 -17.58 -5.32
CA ASP A 159 -0.77 -18.25 -5.30
C ASP A 159 -1.69 -17.64 -4.24
N ASP A 160 -1.12 -17.23 -3.11
CA ASP A 160 -1.84 -16.61 -2.00
C ASP A 160 -2.17 -15.13 -2.23
N PHE A 161 -1.55 -14.48 -3.23
CA PHE A 161 -1.86 -13.11 -3.59
C PHE A 161 -3.13 -13.02 -4.44
N GLN A 162 -4.28 -12.96 -3.78
CA GLN A 162 -5.59 -12.92 -4.40
C GLN A 162 -6.27 -11.57 -4.19
N MET A 163 -5.81 -10.55 -4.90
CA MET A 163 -6.34 -9.20 -4.83
C MET A 163 -7.25 -8.88 -6.02
N THR A 164 -8.30 -8.11 -5.79
CA THR A 164 -9.18 -7.57 -6.84
C THR A 164 -9.04 -6.06 -6.87
N LEU A 165 -8.78 -5.51 -8.06
CA LEU A 165 -8.74 -4.07 -8.28
C LEU A 165 -10.14 -3.54 -8.60
N HIS A 166 -10.54 -2.49 -7.89
CA HIS A 166 -11.76 -1.72 -8.11
C HIS A 166 -11.34 -0.28 -8.43
N ILE A 167 -11.72 0.21 -9.58
CA ILE A 167 -11.40 1.57 -10.01
C ILE A 167 -12.70 2.35 -10.06
N GLN A 168 -12.77 3.40 -9.25
CA GLN A 168 -13.79 4.43 -9.21
C GLN A 168 -15.19 4.01 -9.72
N ASP A 169 -15.41 3.95 -11.04
CA ASP A 169 -16.68 3.64 -11.69
C ASP A 169 -16.82 2.16 -12.09
N ASP A 170 -15.77 1.36 -11.90
CA ASP A 170 -15.75 -0.07 -12.22
C ASP A 170 -15.52 -0.90 -10.94
N VAL A 171 -16.54 -0.92 -10.10
CA VAL A 171 -16.52 -1.73 -8.87
C VAL A 171 -16.92 -3.16 -9.22
N ARG A 172 -15.93 -4.05 -9.21
CA ARG A 172 -16.13 -5.49 -9.43
C ARG A 172 -16.72 -6.16 -8.19
N VAL A 173 -17.01 -7.43 -8.30
CA VAL A 173 -17.46 -8.22 -7.15
C VAL A 173 -16.39 -8.19 -6.05
N VAL A 174 -16.74 -7.64 -4.90
CA VAL A 174 -15.86 -7.56 -3.74
C VAL A 174 -15.60 -8.97 -3.20
N ARG A 175 -14.33 -9.30 -3.03
CA ARG A 175 -13.89 -10.62 -2.55
C ARG A 175 -13.48 -10.57 -1.09
N LYS A 176 -13.62 -11.69 -0.41
CA LYS A 176 -13.12 -11.82 0.98
C LYS A 176 -11.60 -11.92 1.08
N THR A 177 -10.93 -12.25 -0.03
CA THR A 177 -9.48 -12.51 -0.06
C THR A 177 -8.63 -11.25 -0.05
N GLY A 178 -9.04 -10.22 -0.81
CA GLY A 178 -8.34 -8.94 -0.84
C GLY A 178 -8.89 -8.00 -1.91
N ASN A 179 -8.92 -6.71 -1.60
CA ASN A 179 -9.46 -5.69 -2.48
C ASN A 179 -8.60 -4.43 -2.44
N LEU A 180 -8.36 -3.86 -3.62
CA LEU A 180 -7.70 -2.57 -3.78
C LEU A 180 -8.66 -1.62 -4.48
N PHE A 181 -9.15 -0.62 -3.74
CA PHE A 181 -10.01 0.44 -4.26
C PHE A 181 -9.17 1.65 -4.64
N LEU A 182 -9.35 2.14 -5.86
CA LEU A 182 -8.66 3.31 -6.38
C LEU A 182 -9.67 4.38 -6.78
N THR A 183 -9.64 5.54 -6.14
CA THR A 183 -10.54 6.66 -6.39
C THR A 183 -9.81 8.01 -6.30
N ASN A 184 -10.48 9.10 -6.63
CA ASN A 184 -9.95 10.44 -6.42
C ASN A 184 -10.62 11.15 -5.22
N ILE A 185 -9.92 12.15 -4.68
CA ILE A 185 -10.36 12.85 -3.48
C ILE A 185 -11.69 13.62 -3.68
N HIS A 186 -11.98 14.08 -4.89
CA HIS A 186 -13.21 14.84 -5.18
C HIS A 186 -14.46 13.98 -4.99
N ARG A 187 -14.32 12.67 -5.09
CA ARG A 187 -15.42 11.74 -4.82
C ARG A 187 -15.57 11.37 -3.34
N VAL A 188 -14.53 11.63 -2.53
CA VAL A 188 -14.56 11.38 -1.08
C VAL A 188 -15.12 12.57 -0.31
N TYR A 189 -14.92 13.78 -0.81
CA TYR A 189 -15.56 14.96 -0.24
C TYR A 189 -17.02 15.04 -0.69
N LEU A 190 -17.94 14.64 0.18
CA LEU A 190 -19.34 15.03 0.09
C LEU A 190 -19.35 16.54 0.35
N GLY A 191 -19.53 17.33 -0.70
CA GLY A 191 -19.69 18.78 -0.58
C GLY A 191 -20.89 19.09 0.34
N ASP A 192 -20.72 20.11 1.19
CA ASP A 192 -21.82 20.65 1.98
C ASP A 192 -23.02 20.91 1.08
N VAL A 193 -24.10 20.16 1.33
CA VAL A 193 -25.48 20.40 0.87
C VAL A 193 -25.60 20.89 -0.58
N ARG A 194 -25.28 20.03 -1.54
CA ARG A 194 -25.88 20.08 -2.89
C ARG A 194 -26.72 18.85 -3.09
N GLU A 195 -27.81 19.00 -3.85
CA GLU A 195 -28.63 17.87 -4.27
C GLU A 195 -27.73 16.76 -4.84
N PRO A 196 -27.92 15.48 -4.46
CA PRO A 196 -27.05 14.38 -4.90
C PRO A 196 -27.02 14.34 -6.42
N SER A 197 -25.85 14.49 -7.00
CA SER A 197 -25.64 14.26 -8.43
C SER A 197 -25.57 12.75 -8.70
N PRO A 198 -25.82 12.30 -9.93
CA PRO A 198 -25.64 10.88 -10.29
C PRO A 198 -24.24 10.34 -9.94
N ASP A 199 -23.22 11.22 -9.92
CA ASP A 199 -21.85 10.87 -9.54
C ASP A 199 -21.68 10.58 -8.04
N ASP A 200 -22.58 11.03 -7.18
CA ASP A 200 -22.53 10.79 -5.73
C ASP A 200 -22.96 9.36 -5.38
N ASP A 201 -23.78 8.71 -6.20
CA ASP A 201 -24.18 7.32 -6.00
C ASP A 201 -23.00 6.35 -6.23
N ASP A 202 -22.14 6.62 -7.21
CA ASP A 202 -20.96 5.80 -7.50
C ASP A 202 -19.94 5.84 -6.37
N LEU A 203 -19.78 7.00 -5.71
CA LEU A 203 -18.92 7.12 -4.56
C LEU A 203 -19.42 6.30 -3.37
N ARG A 204 -20.73 6.41 -3.08
CA ARG A 204 -21.36 5.64 -2.00
C ARG A 204 -21.15 4.15 -2.22
N HIS A 205 -21.37 3.67 -3.44
CA HIS A 205 -21.11 2.26 -3.78
C HIS A 205 -19.66 1.84 -3.54
N THR A 206 -18.68 2.71 -3.87
CA THR A 206 -17.26 2.42 -3.64
C THR A 206 -16.92 2.39 -2.15
N LEU A 207 -17.40 3.36 -1.37
CA LEU A 207 -17.15 3.43 0.07
C LEU A 207 -17.92 2.34 0.83
N ASP A 208 -19.17 2.07 0.45
CA ASP A 208 -19.98 1.01 1.05
C ASP A 208 -19.37 -0.36 0.76
N ALA A 209 -18.89 -0.59 -0.46
CA ALA A 209 -18.18 -1.81 -0.83
C ALA A 209 -16.89 -1.97 0.00
N PHE A 210 -16.12 -0.90 0.22
CA PHE A 210 -14.93 -0.91 1.06
C PHE A 210 -15.29 -1.20 2.53
N CYS A 211 -16.31 -0.51 3.08
CA CYS A 211 -16.74 -0.70 4.47
C CYS A 211 -17.34 -2.09 4.73
N ALA A 212 -17.96 -2.73 3.73
CA ALA A 212 -18.56 -4.05 3.85
C ALA A 212 -17.54 -5.19 4.00
N VAL A 213 -16.24 -4.95 3.72
CA VAL A 213 -15.17 -5.98 3.79
C VAL A 213 -14.18 -5.78 4.94
N GLN A 214 -14.37 -4.76 5.77
CA GLN A 214 -13.62 -4.56 7.01
C GLN A 214 -14.29 -5.26 8.19
#